data_cd98381c4b3a2d625b925f38295b9017
#
_entry.id   cd98381c4b3a2d625b925f38295b9017
#
_cell.length_a   1.000
_cell.length_b   1.000
_cell.length_c   1.000
_cell.angle_alpha   90.00
_cell.angle_beta   90.00
_cell.angle_gamma   90.00
#
_symmetry.space_group_name_H-M   'P 1'
#
loop_
_entity.id
_entity.type
_entity.pdbx_description
1 polymer ?
#
loop_
_entity_poly.entity_id
_entity_poly.type
_entity_poly.pdbx_seq_one_letter_code
_entity_poly.pdbx_strand_id
1 'polypeptide(L)'
;DKNVNIVPQPMFVLTYYEKHDDVKRQVNYYKFIETLNNQKVLPGRLIITNEEAPLTEEQATKHFASIDEQTAAIVADPNDVNKRFARSLDFYLVQDFASAIEDLNQAIIIEDHFFPVYFNRALIRYKQLEYQKMEKEYDLKAGPGEKSAVKAADYEMVKRDLDKVIELAPDFVYAYYNRGNVLSILKDYRAAIVDYDRAIQLDPKFADAYFNRGLTHIFLGNNRQGIQDLSKAGELGLFSAYNIIKRFTERKE
;
A
#
# COMPACT_ATOMS: atom_id res chain seq x y z
N ASP A 1 -20.28 18.45 -11.88
CA ASP A 1 -19.65 17.12 -11.98
C ASP A 1 -18.60 16.97 -10.89
N LYS A 2 -18.96 16.26 -9.79
CA LYS A 2 -18.10 16.10 -8.60
C LYS A 2 -17.11 14.92 -8.74
N ASN A 3 -16.78 14.52 -9.95
CA ASN A 3 -15.92 13.38 -10.20
C ASN A 3 -14.43 13.79 -10.23
N VAL A 4 -13.92 14.27 -9.09
CA VAL A 4 -12.51 14.10 -8.81
C VAL A 4 -12.38 12.66 -8.33
N ASN A 5 -11.90 11.77 -9.18
CA ASN A 5 -11.52 10.43 -8.76
C ASN A 5 -10.33 10.59 -7.80
N ILE A 6 -10.61 10.55 -6.52
CA ILE A 6 -9.58 10.38 -5.50
C ILE A 6 -9.15 8.92 -5.63
N VAL A 7 -8.15 8.68 -6.45
CA VAL A 7 -7.53 7.37 -6.57
C VAL A 7 -6.49 7.28 -5.48
N PRO A 8 -6.69 6.45 -4.45
CA PRO A 8 -5.64 6.15 -3.49
C PRO A 8 -4.45 5.57 -4.25
N GLN A 9 -3.28 6.11 -4.01
CA GLN A 9 -2.05 5.55 -4.55
C GLN A 9 -1.37 4.75 -3.44
N PRO A 10 -1.57 3.43 -3.36
CA PRO A 10 -0.90 2.62 -2.36
C PRO A 10 0.60 2.64 -2.64
N MET A 11 1.36 2.94 -1.61
CA MET A 11 2.80 2.87 -1.69
C MET A 11 3.25 1.43 -1.42
N PHE A 12 3.85 0.78 -2.42
CA PHE A 12 4.39 -0.55 -2.28
C PHE A 12 5.83 -0.48 -1.79
N VAL A 13 6.04 -0.92 -0.57
CA VAL A 13 7.37 -0.98 0.05
C VAL A 13 8.01 -2.37 -0.12
N LEU A 14 7.32 -3.27 -0.80
CA LEU A 14 7.59 -4.71 -0.74
C LEU A 14 8.63 -5.26 -1.70
N THR A 15 9.07 -4.52 -2.68
CA THR A 15 9.82 -5.10 -3.80
C THR A 15 11.32 -5.25 -3.55
N TYR A 16 11.80 -5.09 -2.31
CA TYR A 16 13.22 -5.19 -2.07
C TYR A 16 13.61 -6.39 -1.22
N TYR A 17 13.72 -7.55 -1.87
CA TYR A 17 14.41 -8.72 -1.33
C TYR A 17 15.48 -9.20 -2.30
N GLU A 18 16.73 -8.81 -2.07
CA GLU A 18 17.86 -9.61 -2.52
C GLU A 18 17.96 -10.86 -1.63
N LYS A 19 18.22 -12.02 -2.25
CA LYS A 19 18.48 -13.27 -1.56
C LYS A 19 19.58 -13.09 -0.51
N HIS A 20 19.22 -13.09 0.75
CA HIS A 20 20.16 -13.16 1.86
C HIS A 20 19.61 -14.08 2.95
N ASP A 21 20.51 -14.66 3.76
CA ASP A 21 20.17 -15.51 4.90
C ASP A 21 19.03 -14.93 5.72
N ASP A 22 18.12 -15.76 6.20
CA ASP A 22 16.85 -15.34 6.80
C ASP A 22 16.98 -14.35 7.97
N VAL A 23 18.01 -14.52 8.81
CA VAL A 23 18.33 -13.57 9.88
C VAL A 23 18.75 -12.21 9.31
N LYS A 24 19.47 -12.19 8.19
CA LYS A 24 19.85 -10.97 7.48
C LYS A 24 18.66 -10.32 6.80
N ARG A 25 17.66 -11.09 6.35
CA ARG A 25 16.41 -10.54 5.78
C ARG A 25 15.64 -9.73 6.81
N GLN A 26 15.41 -10.28 8.00
CA GLN A 26 14.74 -9.56 9.07
C GLN A 26 15.48 -8.29 9.46
N VAL A 27 16.81 -8.37 9.67
CA VAL A 27 17.65 -7.21 9.98
C VAL A 27 17.65 -6.19 8.85
N ASN A 28 17.70 -6.63 7.59
CA ASN A 28 17.65 -5.73 6.43
C ASN A 28 16.27 -5.10 6.28
N TYR A 29 15.18 -5.84 6.56
CA TYR A 29 13.85 -5.29 6.56
C TYR A 29 13.67 -4.23 7.64
N TYR A 30 14.08 -4.49 8.87
CA TYR A 30 14.05 -3.49 9.94
C TYR A 30 14.91 -2.26 9.62
N LYS A 31 16.10 -2.44 9.09
CA LYS A 31 16.95 -1.34 8.62
C LYS A 31 16.30 -0.55 7.49
N PHE A 32 15.61 -1.24 6.60
CA PHE A 32 14.87 -0.62 5.50
C PHE A 32 13.71 0.23 6.06
N ILE A 33 12.90 -0.32 6.97
CA ILE A 33 11.83 0.42 7.65
C ILE A 33 12.40 1.58 8.48
N GLU A 34 13.46 1.37 9.23
CA GLU A 34 14.14 2.43 9.96
C GLU A 34 14.66 3.52 9.01
N THR A 35 15.20 3.13 7.87
CA THR A 35 15.68 4.04 6.83
C THR A 35 14.52 4.84 6.24
N LEU A 36 13.37 4.22 5.97
CA LEU A 36 12.16 4.89 5.52
C LEU A 36 11.69 5.90 6.57
N ASN A 37 11.56 5.49 7.82
CA ASN A 37 11.12 6.34 8.92
C ASN A 37 12.07 7.53 9.16
N ASN A 38 13.38 7.31 8.97
CA ASN A 38 14.41 8.36 9.11
C ASN A 38 14.63 9.14 7.81
N GLN A 39 13.82 8.95 6.78
CA GLN A 39 13.93 9.61 5.47
C GLN A 39 15.31 9.41 4.79
N LYS A 40 16.02 8.33 5.11
CA LYS A 40 17.31 7.99 4.51
C LYS A 40 17.17 6.99 3.36
N VAL A 41 16.05 7.06 2.66
CA VAL A 41 15.78 6.20 1.51
C VAL A 41 16.69 6.57 0.36
N LEU A 42 17.45 5.60 -0.13
CA LEU A 42 18.29 5.80 -1.30
C LEU A 42 17.42 6.00 -2.54
N PRO A 43 17.64 7.07 -3.33
CA PRO A 43 16.93 7.29 -4.58
C PRO A 43 17.04 6.08 -5.50
N GLY A 44 15.94 5.67 -6.12
CA GLY A 44 15.89 4.62 -7.13
C GLY A 44 15.55 3.21 -6.64
N ARG A 45 15.26 3.01 -5.35
CA ARG A 45 14.89 1.69 -4.81
C ARG A 45 13.50 1.63 -4.17
N LEU A 46 12.81 2.73 -4.08
CA LEU A 46 11.37 2.80 -3.83
C LEU A 46 10.69 2.81 -5.19
N ILE A 47 10.22 1.66 -5.62
CA ILE A 47 9.33 1.63 -6.76
C ILE A 47 7.93 1.92 -6.23
N ILE A 48 7.57 3.19 -6.24
CA ILE A 48 6.18 3.62 -6.17
C ILE A 48 5.65 3.44 -7.58
N THR A 49 5.22 2.25 -7.91
CA THR A 49 4.62 2.01 -9.21
C THR A 49 3.16 1.67 -9.03
N ASN A 50 2.29 2.46 -9.65
CA ASN A 50 0.91 2.05 -9.91
C ASN A 50 0.84 0.96 -10.99
N GLU A 51 1.93 0.70 -11.67
CA GLU A 51 2.09 -0.28 -12.72
C GLU A 51 3.31 -1.13 -12.39
N GLU A 52 3.07 -2.23 -11.72
CA GLU A 52 4.05 -3.30 -11.63
C GLU A 52 4.14 -3.93 -13.03
N ALA A 53 5.31 -3.82 -13.65
CA ALA A 53 5.57 -4.58 -14.86
C ALA A 53 5.36 -6.08 -14.54
N PRO A 54 4.65 -6.83 -15.39
CA PRO A 54 4.45 -8.25 -15.17
C PRO A 54 5.83 -8.94 -15.07
N LEU A 55 5.92 -9.92 -14.17
CA LEU A 55 7.13 -10.70 -14.02
C LEU A 55 7.49 -11.36 -15.36
N THR A 56 8.77 -11.35 -15.70
CA THR A 56 9.25 -12.21 -16.78
C THR A 56 9.17 -13.68 -16.36
N GLU A 57 9.13 -14.61 -17.32
CA GLU A 57 9.12 -16.05 -17.04
C GLU A 57 10.29 -16.46 -16.14
N GLU A 58 11.49 -15.90 -16.38
CA GLU A 58 12.66 -16.16 -15.56
C GLU A 58 12.48 -15.66 -14.12
N GLN A 59 11.90 -14.48 -13.93
CA GLN A 59 11.61 -13.95 -12.59
C GLN A 59 10.56 -14.80 -11.87
N ALA A 60 9.47 -15.16 -12.55
CA ALA A 60 8.45 -16.03 -11.99
C ALA A 60 9.01 -17.38 -11.56
N THR A 61 9.86 -18.00 -12.39
CA THR A 61 10.52 -19.26 -12.07
C THR A 61 11.39 -19.16 -10.80
N LYS A 62 12.09 -18.04 -10.61
CA LYS A 62 12.88 -17.81 -9.38
C LYS A 62 12.00 -17.70 -8.14
N HIS A 63 10.84 -17.04 -8.25
CA HIS A 63 9.90 -16.94 -7.13
C HIS A 63 9.26 -18.29 -6.80
N PHE A 64 8.89 -19.10 -7.79
CA PHE A 64 8.38 -20.46 -7.54
C PHE A 64 9.43 -21.34 -6.87
N ALA A 65 10.69 -21.31 -7.31
CA ALA A 65 11.76 -22.03 -6.66
C ALA A 65 12.00 -21.57 -5.20
N SER A 66 11.88 -20.27 -4.93
CA SER A 66 11.94 -19.72 -3.58
C SER A 66 10.78 -20.19 -2.71
N ILE A 67 9.55 -20.26 -3.26
CA ILE A 67 8.37 -20.78 -2.56
C ILE A 67 8.59 -22.25 -2.14
N ASP A 68 9.15 -23.08 -3.03
CA ASP A 68 9.45 -24.47 -2.73
C ASP A 68 10.51 -24.59 -1.60
N GLU A 69 11.57 -23.79 -1.67
CA GLU A 69 12.61 -23.73 -0.65
C GLU A 69 12.04 -23.31 0.72
N GLN A 70 11.24 -22.24 0.77
CA GLN A 70 10.62 -21.78 2.01
C GLN A 70 9.59 -22.79 2.53
N THR A 71 8.88 -23.48 1.64
CA THR A 71 7.93 -24.54 2.03
C THR A 71 8.64 -25.68 2.74
N ALA A 72 9.76 -26.16 2.20
CA ALA A 72 10.58 -27.17 2.86
C ALA A 72 11.11 -26.70 4.22
N ALA A 73 11.54 -25.44 4.31
CA ALA A 73 12.02 -24.86 5.56
C ALA A 73 10.93 -24.72 6.61
N ILE A 74 9.70 -24.34 6.24
CA ILE A 74 8.54 -24.25 7.13
C ILE A 74 8.09 -25.64 7.62
N VAL A 75 8.24 -26.68 6.79
CA VAL A 75 7.98 -28.06 7.22
C VAL A 75 8.99 -28.49 8.31
N ALA A 76 10.26 -28.08 8.20
CA ALA A 76 11.29 -28.36 9.19
C ALA A 76 11.13 -27.55 10.48
N ASP A 77 10.71 -26.29 10.38
CA ASP A 77 10.39 -25.42 11.52
C ASP A 77 9.08 -24.65 11.25
N PRO A 78 7.93 -25.19 11.68
CA PRO A 78 6.63 -24.59 11.47
C PRO A 78 6.42 -23.22 12.17
N ASN A 79 7.24 -22.88 13.15
CA ASN A 79 7.15 -21.66 13.94
C ASN A 79 8.08 -20.54 13.43
N ASP A 80 8.82 -20.76 12.36
CA ASP A 80 9.68 -19.72 11.78
C ASP A 80 8.82 -18.66 11.06
N VAL A 81 8.60 -17.55 11.75
CA VAL A 81 7.84 -16.39 11.22
C VAL A 81 8.51 -15.78 9.99
N ASN A 82 9.85 -15.76 9.96
CA ASN A 82 10.60 -15.17 8.85
C ASN A 82 10.43 -15.96 7.55
N LYS A 83 10.37 -17.28 7.63
CA LYS A 83 10.12 -18.14 6.47
C LYS A 83 8.73 -17.90 5.90
N ARG A 84 7.70 -17.84 6.75
CA ARG A 84 6.34 -17.53 6.34
C ARG A 84 6.24 -16.14 5.73
N PHE A 85 6.86 -15.16 6.37
CA PHE A 85 6.89 -13.80 5.87
C PHE A 85 7.59 -13.73 4.50
N ALA A 86 8.74 -14.38 4.33
CA ALA A 86 9.46 -14.43 3.06
C ALA A 86 8.63 -15.11 1.97
N ARG A 87 8.01 -16.27 2.26
CA ARG A 87 7.18 -16.98 1.30
C ARG A 87 5.93 -16.18 0.90
N SER A 88 5.34 -15.44 1.85
CA SER A 88 4.21 -14.57 1.54
C SER A 88 4.53 -13.51 0.49
N LEU A 89 5.76 -13.01 0.47
CA LEU A 89 6.19 -12.03 -0.52
C LEU A 89 6.40 -12.66 -1.91
N ASP A 90 6.94 -13.86 -1.95
CA ASP A 90 7.06 -14.60 -3.21
C ASP A 90 5.67 -14.94 -3.78
N PHE A 91 4.72 -15.39 -2.93
CA PHE A 91 3.32 -15.59 -3.33
C PHE A 91 2.67 -14.30 -3.86
N TYR A 92 2.89 -13.17 -3.18
CA TYR A 92 2.40 -11.87 -3.65
C TYR A 92 2.95 -11.54 -5.05
N LEU A 93 4.24 -11.74 -5.29
CA LEU A 93 4.88 -11.41 -6.57
C LEU A 93 4.38 -12.30 -7.71
N VAL A 94 4.04 -13.55 -7.46
CA VAL A 94 3.38 -14.44 -8.44
C VAL A 94 1.85 -14.30 -8.45
N GLN A 95 1.31 -13.29 -7.75
CA GLN A 95 -0.11 -12.94 -7.68
C GLN A 95 -1.00 -14.00 -6.99
N ASP A 96 -0.43 -14.92 -6.23
CA ASP A 96 -1.18 -15.80 -5.35
C ASP A 96 -1.46 -15.09 -4.01
N PHE A 97 -2.41 -14.14 -4.07
CA PHE A 97 -2.77 -13.33 -2.90
C PHE A 97 -3.35 -14.17 -1.75
N ALA A 98 -4.04 -15.25 -2.07
CA ALA A 98 -4.67 -16.10 -1.05
C ALA A 98 -3.61 -16.80 -0.19
N SER A 99 -2.63 -17.45 -0.83
CA SER A 99 -1.51 -18.11 -0.13
C SER A 99 -0.64 -17.09 0.63
N ALA A 100 -0.41 -15.91 0.04
CA ALA A 100 0.32 -14.84 0.71
C ALA A 100 -0.38 -14.38 2.01
N ILE A 101 -1.69 -14.15 1.97
CA ILE A 101 -2.47 -13.75 3.15
C ILE A 101 -2.48 -14.86 4.21
N GLU A 102 -2.57 -16.13 3.80
CA GLU A 102 -2.58 -17.25 4.73
C GLU A 102 -1.24 -17.37 5.48
N ASP A 103 -0.11 -17.23 4.78
CA ASP A 103 1.20 -17.21 5.45
C ASP A 103 1.31 -16.07 6.48
N LEU A 104 0.80 -14.89 6.14
CA LEU A 104 0.79 -13.75 7.06
C LEU A 104 -0.17 -13.97 8.25
N ASN A 105 -1.30 -14.66 8.03
CA ASN A 105 -2.19 -15.04 9.12
C ASN A 105 -1.48 -15.98 10.10
N GLN A 106 -0.78 -16.97 9.59
CA GLN A 106 -0.01 -17.91 10.41
C GLN A 106 1.16 -17.21 11.13
N ALA A 107 1.84 -16.29 10.46
CA ALA A 107 2.89 -15.48 11.06
C ALA A 107 2.38 -14.65 12.25
N ILE A 108 1.18 -14.08 12.16
CA ILE A 108 0.54 -13.32 13.25
C ILE A 108 0.18 -14.22 14.42
N ILE A 109 -0.26 -15.46 14.17
CA ILE A 109 -0.57 -16.42 15.25
C ILE A 109 0.69 -16.74 16.04
N ILE A 110 1.84 -16.81 15.39
CA ILE A 110 3.13 -17.13 16.02
C ILE A 110 3.71 -15.90 16.74
N GLU A 111 3.65 -14.72 16.10
CA GLU A 111 4.25 -13.48 16.60
C GLU A 111 3.34 -12.28 16.29
N ASP A 112 2.46 -11.92 17.24
CA ASP A 112 1.41 -10.93 17.07
C ASP A 112 1.88 -9.46 17.18
N HIS A 113 3.11 -9.23 17.59
CA HIS A 113 3.70 -7.90 17.74
C HIS A 113 4.65 -7.51 16.57
N PHE A 114 4.82 -8.36 15.59
CA PHE A 114 5.65 -8.09 14.41
C PHE A 114 4.87 -7.25 13.38
N PHE A 115 4.87 -5.91 13.54
CA PHE A 115 4.06 -5.00 12.73
C PHE A 115 4.23 -5.15 11.20
N PRO A 116 5.40 -5.53 10.65
CA PRO A 116 5.55 -5.69 9.21
C PRO A 116 4.59 -6.70 8.59
N VAL A 117 4.20 -7.73 9.35
CA VAL A 117 3.25 -8.75 8.89
C VAL A 117 1.87 -8.15 8.65
N TYR A 118 1.41 -7.31 9.58
CA TYR A 118 0.12 -6.61 9.43
C TYR A 118 0.16 -5.61 8.28
N PHE A 119 1.26 -4.87 8.15
CA PHE A 119 1.42 -3.91 7.07
C PHE A 119 1.36 -4.59 5.70
N ASN A 120 2.12 -5.67 5.52
CA ASN A 120 2.13 -6.43 4.27
C ASN A 120 0.77 -7.09 4.00
N ARG A 121 0.10 -7.62 5.02
CA ARG A 121 -1.25 -8.19 4.85
C ARG A 121 -2.26 -7.13 4.42
N ALA A 122 -2.18 -5.93 4.98
CA ALA A 122 -3.01 -4.80 4.55
C ALA A 122 -2.81 -4.48 3.06
N LEU A 123 -1.54 -4.39 2.62
CA LEU A 123 -1.21 -4.06 1.22
C LEU A 123 -1.64 -5.17 0.25
N ILE A 124 -1.39 -6.43 0.60
CA ILE A 124 -1.77 -7.57 -0.23
C ILE A 124 -3.29 -7.69 -0.34
N ARG A 125 -4.04 -7.52 0.77
CA ARG A 125 -5.50 -7.45 0.75
C ARG A 125 -6.00 -6.31 -0.14
N TYR A 126 -5.42 -5.13 0.02
CA TYR A 126 -5.79 -3.99 -0.81
C TYR A 126 -5.57 -4.28 -2.31
N LYS A 127 -4.40 -4.84 -2.66
CA LYS A 127 -4.09 -5.21 -4.04
C LYS A 127 -5.06 -6.26 -4.59
N GLN A 128 -5.37 -7.28 -3.81
CA GLN A 128 -6.36 -8.29 -4.16
C GLN A 128 -7.74 -7.67 -4.49
N LEU A 129 -8.17 -6.69 -3.69
CA LEU A 129 -9.44 -5.97 -3.93
C LEU A 129 -9.40 -5.16 -5.23
N GLU A 130 -8.28 -4.50 -5.53
CA GLU A 130 -8.10 -3.78 -6.79
C GLU A 130 -8.15 -4.74 -8.00
N TYR A 131 -7.49 -5.89 -7.92
CA TYR A 131 -7.57 -6.91 -8.97
C TYR A 131 -9.00 -7.40 -9.18
N GLN A 132 -9.72 -7.71 -8.12
CA GLN A 132 -11.12 -8.14 -8.19
C GLN A 132 -12.04 -7.08 -8.83
N LYS A 133 -11.76 -5.81 -8.63
CA LYS A 133 -12.47 -4.72 -9.33
C LYS A 133 -12.15 -4.73 -10.81
N MET A 134 -10.87 -4.81 -11.16
CA MET A 134 -10.43 -4.79 -12.57
C MET A 134 -11.00 -5.99 -13.34
N GLU A 135 -10.90 -7.21 -12.81
CA GLU A 135 -11.45 -8.40 -13.45
C GLU A 135 -12.92 -8.24 -13.80
N LYS A 136 -13.71 -7.68 -12.89
CA LYS A 136 -15.14 -7.46 -13.10
C LYS A 136 -15.46 -6.30 -14.02
N GLU A 137 -14.62 -5.28 -14.06
CA GLU A 137 -14.79 -4.16 -15.00
C GLU A 137 -14.52 -4.59 -16.44
N TYR A 138 -13.61 -5.55 -16.64
CA TYR A 138 -13.28 -6.11 -17.95
C TYR A 138 -14.09 -7.36 -18.31
N ASP A 139 -14.90 -7.92 -17.41
CA ASP A 139 -15.77 -9.04 -17.72
C ASP A 139 -16.97 -8.56 -18.54
N LEU A 140 -16.80 -8.61 -19.87
CA LEU A 140 -17.84 -8.30 -20.87
C LEU A 140 -19.05 -9.24 -20.83
N LYS A 141 -19.01 -10.33 -20.02
CA LYS A 141 -20.10 -11.29 -19.82
C LYS A 141 -20.93 -11.01 -18.57
N ALA A 142 -20.45 -10.14 -17.68
CA ALA A 142 -21.20 -9.75 -16.50
C ALA A 142 -22.40 -8.89 -16.89
N GLY A 143 -23.60 -9.35 -16.59
CA GLY A 143 -24.85 -8.63 -16.85
C GLY A 143 -24.93 -7.32 -16.06
N PRO A 144 -25.79 -6.37 -16.48
CA PRO A 144 -25.98 -5.11 -15.76
C PRO A 144 -26.62 -5.39 -14.39
N GLY A 145 -25.85 -5.51 -13.35
CA GLY A 145 -26.26 -5.83 -11.97
C GLY A 145 -25.23 -6.61 -11.17
N GLU A 146 -24.32 -7.31 -11.82
CA GLU A 146 -23.25 -8.09 -11.17
C GLU A 146 -21.97 -7.28 -10.92
N LYS A 147 -22.08 -5.96 -10.91
CA LYS A 147 -20.93 -5.08 -10.69
C LYS A 147 -20.35 -5.28 -9.30
N SER A 148 -19.08 -5.56 -9.28
CA SER A 148 -18.12 -5.65 -8.18
C SER A 148 -18.68 -6.06 -6.81
N ALA A 149 -18.38 -7.25 -6.40
CA ALA A 149 -18.70 -7.73 -5.05
C ALA A 149 -17.75 -7.20 -3.96
N VAL A 150 -16.80 -6.31 -4.30
CA VAL A 150 -15.93 -5.67 -3.31
C VAL A 150 -16.78 -4.75 -2.44
N LYS A 151 -16.90 -5.10 -1.17
CA LYS A 151 -17.74 -4.41 -0.20
C LYS A 151 -16.92 -3.48 0.67
N ALA A 152 -17.55 -2.50 1.29
CA ALA A 152 -16.90 -1.67 2.31
C ALA A 152 -16.27 -2.51 3.44
N ALA A 153 -16.89 -3.63 3.81
CA ALA A 153 -16.37 -4.56 4.81
C ALA A 153 -14.97 -5.13 4.45
N ASP A 154 -14.66 -5.27 3.17
CA ASP A 154 -13.37 -5.79 2.74
C ASP A 154 -12.26 -4.75 2.99
N TYR A 155 -12.56 -3.48 2.76
CA TYR A 155 -11.65 -2.37 3.09
C TYR A 155 -11.51 -2.15 4.60
N GLU A 156 -12.54 -2.45 5.40
CA GLU A 156 -12.43 -2.43 6.86
C GLU A 156 -11.41 -3.46 7.38
N MET A 157 -11.23 -4.60 6.69
CA MET A 157 -10.18 -5.55 7.05
C MET A 157 -8.79 -4.97 6.79
N VAL A 158 -8.61 -4.27 5.68
CA VAL A 158 -7.34 -3.54 5.39
C VAL A 158 -7.08 -2.47 6.44
N LYS A 159 -8.11 -1.69 6.79
CA LYS A 159 -8.02 -0.66 7.82
C LYS A 159 -7.61 -1.22 9.17
N ARG A 160 -8.20 -2.34 9.60
CA ARG A 160 -7.85 -2.98 10.89
C ARG A 160 -6.38 -3.41 10.97
N ASP A 161 -5.83 -3.93 9.89
CA ASP A 161 -4.42 -4.27 9.83
C ASP A 161 -3.56 -3.00 9.98
N LEU A 162 -3.91 -1.90 9.31
CA LEU A 162 -3.21 -0.62 9.44
C LEU A 162 -3.38 0.01 10.83
N ASP A 163 -4.54 -0.14 11.46
CA ASP A 163 -4.76 0.26 12.86
C ASP A 163 -3.78 -0.48 13.79
N LYS A 164 -3.58 -1.79 13.55
CA LYS A 164 -2.62 -2.58 14.33
C LYS A 164 -1.18 -2.18 14.07
N VAL A 165 -0.84 -1.83 12.83
CA VAL A 165 0.49 -1.26 12.52
C VAL A 165 0.74 0.03 13.29
N ILE A 166 -0.23 0.94 13.34
CA ILE A 166 -0.12 2.21 14.06
C ILE A 166 0.00 1.99 15.57
N GLU A 167 -0.72 1.01 16.12
CA GLU A 167 -0.59 0.62 17.53
C GLU A 167 0.84 0.15 17.86
N LEU A 168 1.41 -0.71 17.00
CA LEU A 168 2.73 -1.32 17.22
C LEU A 168 3.90 -0.41 16.82
N ALA A 169 3.70 0.48 15.85
CA ALA A 169 4.71 1.37 15.27
C ALA A 169 4.12 2.76 14.98
N PRO A 170 3.89 3.59 16.03
CA PRO A 170 3.17 4.88 15.91
C PRO A 170 3.89 5.96 15.10
N ASP A 171 5.15 5.73 14.76
CA ASP A 171 5.94 6.65 13.93
C ASP A 171 6.11 6.13 12.49
N PHE A 172 5.43 5.04 12.13
CA PHE A 172 5.52 4.49 10.79
C PHE A 172 4.60 5.27 9.82
N VAL A 173 5.20 6.19 9.08
CA VAL A 173 4.53 7.16 8.18
C VAL A 173 3.54 6.51 7.22
N TYR A 174 3.95 5.40 6.62
CA TYR A 174 3.17 4.72 5.57
C TYR A 174 1.88 4.09 6.08
N ALA A 175 1.80 3.75 7.37
CA ALA A 175 0.56 3.23 7.94
C ALA A 175 -0.53 4.30 7.96
N TYR A 176 -0.21 5.51 8.37
CA TYR A 176 -1.15 6.65 8.34
C TYR A 176 -1.55 6.99 6.90
N TYR A 177 -0.58 7.12 5.99
CA TYR A 177 -0.87 7.41 4.60
C TYR A 177 -1.81 6.38 3.96
N ASN A 178 -1.51 5.09 4.12
CA ASN A 178 -2.33 4.02 3.56
C ASN A 178 -3.71 3.93 4.23
N ARG A 179 -3.80 4.16 5.56
CA ARG A 179 -5.09 4.21 6.25
C ARG A 179 -5.92 5.40 5.79
N GLY A 180 -5.32 6.56 5.56
CA GLY A 180 -5.95 7.71 4.95
C GLY A 180 -6.53 7.39 3.56
N ASN A 181 -5.79 6.63 2.74
CA ASN A 181 -6.28 6.16 1.45
C ASN A 181 -7.51 5.25 1.59
N VAL A 182 -7.45 4.28 2.51
CA VAL A 182 -8.60 3.38 2.79
C VAL A 182 -9.81 4.16 3.30
N LEU A 183 -9.60 5.10 4.23
CA LEU A 183 -10.66 5.96 4.74
C LEU A 183 -11.31 6.81 3.64
N SER A 184 -10.52 7.29 2.68
CA SER A 184 -11.04 8.01 1.51
C SER A 184 -11.93 7.11 0.64
N ILE A 185 -11.56 5.85 0.45
CA ILE A 185 -12.38 4.85 -0.25
C ILE A 185 -13.69 4.60 0.51
N LEU A 186 -13.62 4.50 1.82
CA LEU A 186 -14.76 4.33 2.72
C LEU A 186 -15.61 5.63 2.85
N LYS A 187 -15.19 6.71 2.18
CA LYS A 187 -15.82 8.05 2.19
C LYS A 187 -15.77 8.77 3.55
N ASP A 188 -14.91 8.30 4.46
CA ASP A 188 -14.59 9.05 5.68
C ASP A 188 -13.45 10.04 5.41
N TYR A 189 -13.76 11.06 4.63
CA TYR A 189 -12.78 12.05 4.18
C TYR A 189 -12.18 12.88 5.33
N ARG A 190 -12.96 13.08 6.42
CA ARG A 190 -12.46 13.83 7.58
C ARG A 190 -11.38 13.05 8.33
N ALA A 191 -11.62 11.77 8.59
CA ALA A 191 -10.62 10.89 9.19
C ALA A 191 -9.40 10.71 8.26
N ALA A 192 -9.61 10.61 6.94
CA ALA A 192 -8.52 10.55 5.97
C ALA A 192 -7.59 11.77 6.06
N ILE A 193 -8.14 12.98 6.19
CA ILE A 193 -7.34 14.20 6.35
C ILE A 193 -6.49 14.14 7.61
N VAL A 194 -7.05 13.68 8.74
CA VAL A 194 -6.28 13.51 9.99
C VAL A 194 -5.10 12.57 9.81
N ASP A 195 -5.28 11.49 9.09
CA ASP A 195 -4.22 10.53 8.82
C ASP A 195 -3.15 11.10 7.87
N TYR A 196 -3.55 11.81 6.82
CA TYR A 196 -2.59 12.53 5.96
C TYR A 196 -1.85 13.62 6.72
N ASP A 197 -2.51 14.34 7.63
CA ASP A 197 -1.87 15.33 8.52
C ASP A 197 -0.78 14.65 9.35
N ARG A 198 -1.07 13.48 9.92
CA ARG A 198 -0.09 12.75 10.72
C ARG A 198 1.07 12.26 9.86
N ALA A 199 0.81 11.74 8.66
CA ALA A 199 1.85 11.33 7.72
C ALA A 199 2.77 12.51 7.35
N ILE A 200 2.21 13.69 7.07
CA ILE A 200 2.97 14.91 6.76
C ILE A 200 3.75 15.42 7.98
N GLN A 201 3.22 15.30 9.20
CA GLN A 201 3.96 15.66 10.42
C GLN A 201 5.18 14.75 10.61
N LEU A 202 5.06 13.47 10.32
CA LEU A 202 6.14 12.51 10.42
C LEU A 202 7.16 12.66 9.28
N ASP A 203 6.69 12.92 8.07
CA ASP A 203 7.51 13.22 6.90
C ASP A 203 7.00 14.47 6.15
N PRO A 204 7.56 15.66 6.43
CA PRO A 204 7.18 16.90 5.75
C PRO A 204 7.54 16.96 4.25
N LYS A 205 8.24 15.95 3.73
CA LYS A 205 8.57 15.83 2.30
C LYS A 205 7.75 14.79 1.57
N PHE A 206 6.76 14.20 2.22
CA PHE A 206 5.92 13.17 1.63
C PHE A 206 4.91 13.77 0.64
N ALA A 207 5.35 13.91 -0.62
CA ALA A 207 4.58 14.56 -1.69
C ALA A 207 3.20 13.94 -1.90
N ASP A 208 3.11 12.59 -1.85
CA ASP A 208 1.85 11.86 -2.06
C ASP A 208 0.81 12.15 -0.97
N ALA A 209 1.26 12.35 0.27
CA ALA A 209 0.35 12.70 1.36
C ALA A 209 -0.24 14.10 1.18
N TYR A 210 0.55 15.09 0.75
CA TYR A 210 0.03 16.39 0.34
C TYR A 210 -0.94 16.28 -0.83
N PHE A 211 -0.59 15.49 -1.84
CA PHE A 211 -1.44 15.31 -3.03
C PHE A 211 -2.80 14.75 -2.65
N ASN A 212 -2.84 13.64 -1.90
CA ASN A 212 -4.10 13.00 -1.52
C ASN A 212 -4.91 13.85 -0.53
N ARG A 213 -4.26 14.55 0.41
CA ARG A 213 -4.94 15.51 1.29
C ARG A 213 -5.54 16.65 0.47
N GLY A 214 -4.79 17.18 -0.49
CA GLY A 214 -5.22 18.24 -1.38
C GLY A 214 -6.45 17.85 -2.20
N LEU A 215 -6.45 16.66 -2.81
CA LEU A 215 -7.62 16.12 -3.50
C LEU A 215 -8.83 15.96 -2.57
N THR A 216 -8.59 15.47 -1.35
CA THR A 216 -9.64 15.28 -0.35
C THR A 216 -10.24 16.62 0.08
N HIS A 217 -9.42 17.66 0.26
CA HIS A 217 -9.90 19.02 0.52
C HIS A 217 -10.75 19.58 -0.62
N ILE A 218 -10.29 19.43 -1.88
CA ILE A 218 -11.08 19.86 -3.05
C ILE A 218 -12.42 19.14 -3.10
N PHE A 219 -12.43 17.83 -2.85
CA PHE A 219 -13.63 17.02 -2.85
C PHE A 219 -14.66 17.51 -1.79
N LEU A 220 -14.18 17.96 -0.64
CA LEU A 220 -14.99 18.53 0.42
C LEU A 220 -15.38 20.01 0.18
N GLY A 221 -14.94 20.61 -0.93
CA GLY A 221 -15.20 22.03 -1.25
C GLY A 221 -14.19 23.01 -0.62
N ASN A 222 -13.19 22.54 0.11
CA ASN A 222 -12.12 23.33 0.72
C ASN A 222 -11.04 23.69 -0.31
N ASN A 223 -11.43 24.30 -1.41
CA ASN A 223 -10.61 24.49 -2.60
C ASN A 223 -9.27 25.19 -2.33
N ARG A 224 -9.26 26.19 -1.44
CA ARG A 224 -8.05 26.93 -1.10
C ARG A 224 -6.97 26.02 -0.49
N GLN A 225 -7.35 25.23 0.51
CA GLN A 225 -6.45 24.28 1.17
C GLN A 225 -5.98 23.21 0.18
N GLY A 226 -6.92 22.68 -0.62
CA GLY A 226 -6.61 21.68 -1.62
C GLY A 226 -5.59 22.16 -2.66
N ILE A 227 -5.72 23.40 -3.15
CA ILE A 227 -4.74 23.98 -4.10
C ILE A 227 -3.39 24.20 -3.43
N GLN A 228 -3.36 24.64 -2.16
CA GLN A 228 -2.11 24.78 -1.41
C GLN A 228 -1.37 23.45 -1.27
N ASP A 229 -2.07 22.39 -0.90
CA ASP A 229 -1.49 21.06 -0.77
C ASP A 229 -1.00 20.51 -2.11
N LEU A 230 -1.79 20.65 -3.18
CA LEU A 230 -1.37 20.25 -4.52
C LEU A 230 -0.15 21.03 -5.01
N SER A 231 -0.06 22.34 -4.72
CA SER A 231 1.14 23.14 -5.02
C SER A 231 2.34 22.59 -4.28
N LYS A 232 2.17 22.25 -2.99
CA LYS A 232 3.23 21.66 -2.18
C LYS A 232 3.69 20.31 -2.71
N ALA A 233 2.77 19.45 -3.11
CA ALA A 233 3.09 18.18 -3.75
C ALA A 233 3.90 18.38 -5.04
N GLY A 234 3.53 19.36 -5.87
CA GLY A 234 4.27 19.72 -7.08
C GLY A 234 5.68 20.23 -6.80
N GLU A 235 5.86 21.09 -5.78
CA GLU A 235 7.17 21.55 -5.31
C GLU A 235 8.07 20.40 -4.84
N LEU A 236 7.48 19.35 -4.27
CA LEU A 236 8.15 18.13 -3.80
C LEU A 236 8.41 17.12 -4.91
N GLY A 237 8.10 17.47 -6.18
CA GLY A 237 8.42 16.67 -7.35
C GLY A 237 7.24 15.89 -7.95
N LEU A 238 6.05 15.95 -7.35
CA LEU A 238 4.86 15.31 -7.91
C LEU A 238 4.18 16.23 -8.93
N PHE A 239 4.78 16.39 -10.11
CA PHE A 239 4.38 17.36 -11.13
C PHE A 239 2.96 17.16 -11.67
N SER A 240 2.40 15.96 -11.54
CA SER A 240 0.99 15.67 -11.88
C SER A 240 0.01 16.56 -11.10
N ALA A 241 0.40 17.05 -9.92
CA ALA A 241 -0.41 17.96 -9.12
C ALA A 241 -0.73 19.26 -9.85
N TYR A 242 0.21 19.82 -10.64
CA TYR A 242 -0.02 21.04 -11.42
C TYR A 242 -1.08 20.86 -12.51
N ASN A 243 -1.18 19.67 -13.10
CA ASN A 243 -2.23 19.36 -14.07
C ASN A 243 -3.63 19.40 -13.42
N ILE A 244 -3.73 18.94 -12.18
CA ILE A 244 -5.00 19.01 -11.41
C ILE A 244 -5.34 20.47 -11.12
N ILE A 245 -4.39 21.26 -10.62
CA ILE A 245 -4.60 22.69 -10.34
C ILE A 245 -5.09 23.41 -11.59
N LYS A 246 -4.41 23.22 -12.74
CA LYS A 246 -4.77 23.83 -14.00
C LYS A 246 -6.22 23.51 -14.39
N ARG A 247 -6.59 22.22 -14.42
CA ARG A 247 -7.96 21.79 -14.75
C ARG A 247 -9.02 22.38 -13.80
N PHE A 248 -8.64 22.59 -12.53
CA PHE A 248 -9.56 23.13 -11.54
C PHE A 248 -9.75 24.64 -11.68
N THR A 249 -8.72 25.39 -12.08
CA THR A 249 -8.77 26.84 -12.29
C THR A 249 -9.45 27.20 -13.62
N GLU A 250 -9.17 26.48 -14.71
CA GLU A 250 -9.77 26.72 -16.03
C GLU A 250 -11.30 26.46 -16.08
N ARG A 251 -11.85 25.68 -15.16
CA ARG A 251 -13.32 25.43 -15.09
C ARG A 251 -14.11 26.53 -14.38
N LYS A 252 -13.46 27.57 -13.87
CA LYS A 252 -14.11 28.71 -13.21
C LYS A 252 -14.32 29.92 -14.11
N GLU A 253 -13.80 29.89 -15.34
CA GLU A 253 -14.09 30.84 -16.41
C GLU A 253 -15.21 30.32 -17.32
#